data_b2ad36d668effc726cef48560925bd85
#
_entry.id   b2ad36d668effc726cef48560925bd85
#
_cell.length_a   1.000
_cell.length_b   1.000
_cell.length_c   1.000
_cell.angle_alpha   90.00
_cell.angle_beta   90.00
_cell.angle_gamma   90.00
#
_symmetry.space_group_name_H-M   'P 1'
#
loop_
_entity.id
_entity.type
_entity.pdbx_description
1 polymer ?
#
loop_
_entity_poly.entity_id
_entity_poly.type
_entity_poly.pdbx_seq_one_letter_code
_entity_poly.pdbx_strand_id
1 'polypeptide(L)'
;TGKTVYVNEMTYEEWKENFVNEKGQQAWDYYSKGAKNLKIDTEQFDRYKDVLGKYAPESLEEFQKIKYNNTSEWNSLKHSYRVVNSYEDNSGNMDKMKIVELDDFAFNTKTKGFTGRAKNKANIAVMELDGEIKIANSQLNNEDDAAYKNFKYDEVNKLFENKSIGKITKDNLVLQKETAEFKTIEVGSHSREMDSEAKLFEYAADIAKDGKEHTINTLSEKCMCDSCLGVMKQFKNKYPNVTVNVVSNKKERAEKNHNKPWENRK
;
A
#
# COMPACT_ATOMS: atom_id res chain seq x y z
N THR A 1 -24.43 -25.89 -42.53
CA THR A 1 -23.15 -25.38 -41.97
C THR A 1 -23.42 -24.02 -41.31
N GLY A 2 -23.86 -24.04 -40.05
CA GLY A 2 -24.16 -22.84 -39.29
C GLY A 2 -22.84 -22.08 -38.98
N LYS A 3 -22.76 -20.86 -39.45
CA LYS A 3 -21.70 -19.94 -39.07
C LYS A 3 -21.97 -19.49 -37.64
N THR A 4 -21.07 -19.79 -36.70
CA THR A 4 -21.19 -19.24 -35.34
C THR A 4 -20.92 -17.75 -35.44
N VAL A 5 -21.92 -16.95 -35.15
CA VAL A 5 -21.81 -15.47 -35.08
C VAL A 5 -21.81 -15.08 -33.61
N TYR A 6 -20.82 -14.33 -33.19
CA TYR A 6 -20.76 -13.81 -31.83
C TYR A 6 -21.68 -12.59 -31.75
N VAL A 7 -22.80 -12.74 -31.05
CA VAL A 7 -23.85 -11.70 -30.92
C VAL A 7 -23.31 -10.41 -30.27
N ASN A 8 -22.26 -10.48 -29.48
CA ASN A 8 -21.58 -9.33 -28.88
C ASN A 8 -20.78 -8.46 -29.89
N GLU A 9 -20.58 -8.96 -31.13
CA GLU A 9 -19.93 -8.22 -32.23
C GLU A 9 -20.94 -7.61 -33.21
N MET A 10 -22.24 -7.89 -33.02
CA MET A 10 -23.32 -7.37 -33.86
C MET A 10 -23.90 -6.08 -33.30
N THR A 11 -24.28 -5.16 -34.19
CA THR A 11 -25.15 -4.06 -33.84
C THR A 11 -26.61 -4.55 -33.66
N TYR A 12 -27.42 -3.77 -32.96
CA TYR A 12 -28.86 -4.10 -32.82
C TYR A 12 -29.60 -4.28 -34.16
N GLU A 13 -29.26 -3.48 -35.14
CA GLU A 13 -29.89 -3.55 -36.46
C GLU A 13 -29.49 -4.82 -37.21
N GLU A 14 -28.21 -5.18 -37.21
CA GLU A 14 -27.72 -6.45 -37.79
C GLU A 14 -28.36 -7.67 -37.11
N TRP A 15 -28.49 -7.61 -35.78
CA TRP A 15 -29.12 -8.67 -35.02
C TRP A 15 -30.62 -8.77 -35.35
N LYS A 16 -31.35 -7.62 -35.42
CA LYS A 16 -32.77 -7.55 -35.77
C LYS A 16 -33.06 -8.11 -37.15
N GLU A 17 -32.23 -7.81 -38.14
CA GLU A 17 -32.36 -8.37 -39.50
C GLU A 17 -32.23 -9.88 -39.54
N ASN A 18 -31.41 -10.47 -38.66
CA ASN A 18 -31.14 -11.90 -38.65
C ASN A 18 -32.06 -12.69 -37.72
N PHE A 19 -32.69 -12.07 -36.70
CA PHE A 19 -33.43 -12.77 -35.64
C PHE A 19 -34.73 -12.04 -35.26
N VAL A 20 -35.61 -11.82 -36.23
CA VAL A 20 -36.87 -11.08 -36.04
C VAL A 20 -37.94 -11.90 -35.34
N ASN A 21 -37.98 -11.94 -34.02
CA ASN A 21 -39.12 -12.37 -33.25
C ASN A 21 -39.00 -11.96 -31.77
N GLU A 22 -40.07 -12.04 -30.99
CA GLU A 22 -40.12 -11.67 -29.58
C GLU A 22 -39.09 -12.41 -28.73
N LYS A 23 -38.82 -13.68 -29.01
CA LYS A 23 -37.76 -14.45 -28.34
C LYS A 23 -36.38 -13.95 -28.68
N GLY A 24 -36.23 -13.42 -29.90
CA GLY A 24 -35.01 -12.78 -30.34
C GLY A 24 -34.70 -11.50 -29.59
N GLN A 25 -35.70 -10.64 -29.32
CA GLN A 25 -35.48 -9.41 -28.52
C GLN A 25 -35.03 -9.76 -27.11
N GLN A 26 -35.63 -10.76 -26.46
CA GLN A 26 -35.18 -11.23 -25.14
C GLN A 26 -33.76 -11.79 -25.16
N ALA A 27 -33.38 -12.50 -26.20
CA ALA A 27 -32.02 -12.97 -26.40
C ALA A 27 -31.05 -11.81 -26.59
N TRP A 28 -31.41 -10.79 -27.39
CA TRP A 28 -30.60 -9.58 -27.55
C TRP A 28 -30.36 -8.85 -26.21
N ASP A 29 -31.41 -8.64 -25.43
CA ASP A 29 -31.33 -7.98 -24.15
C ASP A 29 -30.39 -8.73 -23.18
N TYR A 30 -30.45 -10.07 -23.21
CA TYR A 30 -29.54 -10.93 -22.45
C TYR A 30 -28.09 -10.79 -22.91
N TYR A 31 -27.83 -10.93 -24.21
CA TYR A 31 -26.46 -10.88 -24.75
C TYR A 31 -25.86 -9.48 -24.74
N SER A 32 -26.64 -8.44 -24.98
CA SER A 32 -26.15 -7.05 -24.91
C SER A 32 -25.78 -6.67 -23.48
N LYS A 33 -26.48 -7.21 -22.48
CA LYS A 33 -26.09 -7.08 -21.06
C LYS A 33 -24.78 -7.83 -20.78
N GLY A 34 -24.61 -9.01 -21.34
CA GLY A 34 -23.37 -9.80 -21.25
C GLY A 34 -22.20 -9.09 -21.91
N ALA A 35 -22.37 -8.53 -23.09
CA ALA A 35 -21.34 -7.74 -23.78
C ALA A 35 -20.92 -6.49 -22.97
N LYS A 36 -21.88 -5.80 -22.34
CA LYS A 36 -21.60 -4.67 -21.47
C LYS A 36 -20.78 -5.10 -20.24
N ASN A 37 -21.11 -6.21 -19.64
CA ASN A 37 -20.36 -6.76 -18.51
C ASN A 37 -18.94 -7.15 -18.94
N LEU A 38 -18.78 -7.78 -20.10
CA LEU A 38 -17.46 -8.12 -20.65
C LEU A 38 -16.59 -6.90 -20.85
N LYS A 39 -17.12 -5.81 -21.40
CA LYS A 39 -16.39 -4.54 -21.53
C LYS A 39 -15.94 -4.00 -20.17
N ILE A 40 -16.84 -3.99 -19.19
CA ILE A 40 -16.53 -3.52 -17.83
C ILE A 40 -15.44 -4.40 -17.19
N ASP A 41 -15.53 -5.71 -17.36
CA ASP A 41 -14.54 -6.65 -16.81
C ASP A 41 -13.18 -6.48 -17.47
N THR A 42 -13.14 -6.26 -18.79
CA THR A 42 -11.89 -6.01 -19.52
C THR A 42 -11.22 -4.73 -19.04
N GLU A 43 -11.94 -3.63 -18.96
CA GLU A 43 -11.42 -2.36 -18.46
C GLU A 43 -10.94 -2.46 -16.99
N GLN A 44 -11.62 -3.27 -16.18
CA GLN A 44 -11.24 -3.51 -14.81
C GLN A 44 -9.99 -4.39 -14.73
N PHE A 45 -9.92 -5.45 -15.50
CA PHE A 45 -8.78 -6.36 -15.59
C PHE A 45 -7.51 -5.60 -16.02
N ASP A 46 -7.59 -4.77 -17.04
CA ASP A 46 -6.47 -3.95 -17.51
C ASP A 46 -5.94 -3.05 -16.39
N ARG A 47 -6.83 -2.37 -15.65
CA ARG A 47 -6.42 -1.56 -14.48
C ARG A 47 -5.73 -2.39 -13.40
N TYR A 48 -6.20 -3.61 -13.15
CA TYR A 48 -5.58 -4.50 -12.17
C TYR A 48 -4.19 -4.95 -12.65
N LYS A 49 -4.06 -5.25 -13.94
CA LYS A 49 -2.76 -5.59 -14.54
C LYS A 49 -1.76 -4.45 -14.46
N ASP A 50 -2.18 -3.25 -14.76
CA ASP A 50 -1.32 -2.04 -14.69
C ASP A 50 -0.79 -1.81 -13.26
N VAL A 51 -1.65 -1.96 -12.27
CA VAL A 51 -1.30 -1.71 -10.86
C VAL A 51 -0.52 -2.86 -10.25
N LEU A 52 -0.98 -4.10 -10.41
CA LEU A 52 -0.43 -5.28 -9.73
C LEU A 52 0.68 -5.98 -10.52
N GLY A 53 0.77 -5.76 -11.84
CA GLY A 53 1.77 -6.40 -12.70
C GLY A 53 1.70 -7.92 -12.67
N LYS A 54 2.80 -8.58 -12.33
CA LYS A 54 2.89 -10.05 -12.22
C LYS A 54 1.97 -10.68 -11.17
N TYR A 55 1.39 -9.89 -10.27
CA TYR A 55 0.46 -10.35 -9.22
C TYR A 55 -1.00 -10.20 -9.61
N ALA A 56 -1.30 -9.66 -10.78
CA ALA A 56 -2.64 -9.72 -11.36
C ALA A 56 -2.91 -11.10 -11.96
N PRO A 57 -4.19 -11.51 -12.12
CA PRO A 57 -4.55 -12.69 -12.87
C PRO A 57 -3.92 -12.70 -14.27
N GLU A 58 -3.54 -13.87 -14.77
CA GLU A 58 -2.85 -13.98 -16.05
C GLU A 58 -3.73 -13.66 -17.25
N SER A 59 -5.03 -13.95 -17.13
CA SER A 59 -6.02 -13.76 -18.19
C SER A 59 -7.32 -13.13 -17.68
N LEU A 60 -8.10 -12.56 -18.62
CA LEU A 60 -9.44 -12.04 -18.34
C LEU A 60 -10.38 -13.15 -17.83
N GLU A 61 -10.24 -14.36 -18.37
CA GLU A 61 -11.05 -15.52 -17.94
C GLU A 61 -10.78 -15.86 -16.46
N GLU A 62 -9.52 -15.91 -16.06
CA GLU A 62 -9.11 -16.12 -14.66
C GLU A 62 -9.63 -14.99 -13.76
N PHE A 63 -9.49 -13.74 -14.18
CA PHE A 63 -10.00 -12.58 -13.47
C PHE A 63 -11.51 -12.68 -13.23
N GLN A 64 -12.29 -13.06 -14.25
CA GLN A 64 -13.73 -13.24 -14.16
C GLN A 64 -14.09 -14.44 -13.23
N LYS A 65 -13.34 -15.53 -13.31
CA LYS A 65 -13.51 -16.69 -12.42
C LYS A 65 -13.31 -16.29 -10.96
N ILE A 66 -12.26 -15.55 -10.66
CA ILE A 66 -12.00 -15.03 -9.31
C ILE A 66 -13.13 -14.08 -8.89
N LYS A 67 -13.48 -13.13 -9.74
CA LYS A 67 -14.49 -12.09 -9.44
C LYS A 67 -15.86 -12.65 -9.12
N TYR A 68 -16.31 -13.67 -9.86
CA TYR A 68 -17.69 -14.16 -9.77
C TYR A 68 -17.83 -15.45 -8.97
N ASN A 69 -16.78 -16.25 -8.86
CA ASN A 69 -16.87 -17.58 -8.27
C ASN A 69 -16.02 -17.78 -7.00
N ASN A 70 -15.13 -16.84 -6.67
CA ASN A 70 -14.26 -16.95 -5.49
C ASN A 70 -14.24 -15.64 -4.68
N THR A 71 -15.22 -15.49 -3.78
CA THR A 71 -15.37 -14.28 -2.96
C THR A 71 -14.12 -13.96 -2.11
N SER A 72 -13.46 -14.98 -1.56
CA SER A 72 -12.27 -14.78 -0.72
C SER A 72 -11.11 -14.22 -1.53
N GLU A 73 -10.79 -14.86 -2.65
CA GLU A 73 -9.72 -14.45 -3.54
C GLU A 73 -10.00 -13.09 -4.19
N TRP A 74 -11.26 -12.85 -4.57
CA TRP A 74 -11.71 -11.54 -5.05
C TRP A 74 -11.49 -10.43 -4.02
N ASN A 75 -11.80 -10.68 -2.75
CA ASN A 75 -11.57 -9.71 -1.69
C ASN A 75 -10.08 -9.45 -1.47
N SER A 76 -9.24 -10.48 -1.52
CA SER A 76 -7.78 -10.34 -1.43
C SER A 76 -7.21 -9.56 -2.61
N LEU A 77 -7.65 -9.86 -3.83
CA LEU A 77 -7.23 -9.15 -5.04
C LEU A 77 -7.63 -7.67 -5.02
N LYS A 78 -8.87 -7.37 -4.60
CA LYS A 78 -9.34 -5.98 -4.41
C LYS A 78 -8.52 -5.25 -3.35
N HIS A 79 -8.19 -5.92 -2.26
CA HIS A 79 -7.37 -5.34 -1.21
C HIS A 79 -5.98 -4.98 -1.74
N SER A 80 -5.30 -5.93 -2.37
CA SER A 80 -3.97 -5.71 -2.97
C SER A 80 -3.99 -4.57 -3.99
N TYR A 81 -4.96 -4.57 -4.92
CA TYR A 81 -5.12 -3.48 -5.89
C TYR A 81 -5.28 -2.13 -5.21
N ARG A 82 -6.18 -2.03 -4.22
CA ARG A 82 -6.44 -0.78 -3.51
C ARG A 82 -5.21 -0.27 -2.77
N VAL A 83 -4.49 -1.17 -2.09
CA VAL A 83 -3.28 -0.82 -1.35
C VAL A 83 -2.21 -0.32 -2.31
N VAL A 84 -1.79 -1.14 -3.27
CA VAL A 84 -0.71 -0.77 -4.21
C VAL A 84 -1.04 0.51 -4.96
N ASN A 85 -2.28 0.66 -5.44
CA ASN A 85 -2.73 1.87 -6.14
C ASN A 85 -2.77 3.13 -5.24
N SER A 86 -2.67 2.96 -3.92
CA SER A 86 -2.68 4.09 -2.97
C SER A 86 -1.32 4.71 -2.74
N TYR A 87 -0.26 3.97 -3.05
CA TYR A 87 1.11 4.36 -2.77
C TYR A 87 1.83 4.84 -4.02
N GLU A 88 2.73 5.79 -3.80
CA GLU A 88 3.72 6.28 -4.73
C GLU A 88 5.07 5.67 -4.36
N ASP A 89 5.77 5.09 -5.33
CA ASP A 89 7.12 4.58 -5.15
C ASP A 89 8.13 5.71 -5.33
N ASN A 90 8.74 6.14 -4.24
CA ASN A 90 9.71 7.22 -4.21
C ASN A 90 11.14 6.76 -4.56
N SER A 91 11.35 5.45 -4.68
CA SER A 91 12.68 4.84 -4.93
C SER A 91 12.76 4.02 -6.21
N GLY A 92 11.62 3.52 -6.70
CA GLY A 92 11.46 2.87 -7.99
C GLY A 92 11.42 1.33 -7.99
N ASN A 93 11.56 0.62 -6.85
CA ASN A 93 11.77 -0.83 -6.89
C ASN A 93 11.09 -1.67 -5.79
N MET A 94 10.15 -1.13 -5.02
CA MET A 94 9.52 -1.95 -4.00
C MET A 94 8.58 -3.00 -4.61
N ASP A 95 8.74 -4.26 -4.22
CA ASP A 95 7.83 -5.32 -4.60
C ASP A 95 6.39 -5.02 -4.14
N LYS A 96 5.41 -5.23 -5.01
CA LYS A 96 4.02 -4.84 -4.78
C LYS A 96 3.38 -5.60 -3.63
N MET A 97 3.73 -6.87 -3.42
CA MET A 97 3.23 -7.62 -2.27
C MET A 97 3.91 -7.20 -0.97
N LYS A 98 5.18 -6.74 -1.03
CA LYS A 98 5.83 -6.11 0.12
C LYS A 98 5.12 -4.80 0.53
N ILE A 99 4.63 -4.00 -0.42
CA ILE A 99 3.80 -2.83 -0.12
C ILE A 99 2.53 -3.26 0.64
N VAL A 100 1.85 -4.31 0.20
CA VAL A 100 0.63 -4.83 0.87
C VAL A 100 0.96 -5.31 2.29
N GLU A 101 2.04 -6.06 2.45
CA GLU A 101 2.48 -6.58 3.75
C GLU A 101 2.79 -5.44 4.74
N LEU A 102 3.59 -4.45 4.32
CA LEU A 102 3.97 -3.31 5.18
C LEU A 102 2.77 -2.40 5.49
N ASP A 103 1.85 -2.23 4.54
CA ASP A 103 0.63 -1.44 4.74
C ASP A 103 -0.31 -2.11 5.76
N ASP A 104 -0.52 -3.42 5.65
CA ASP A 104 -1.30 -4.19 6.62
C ASP A 104 -0.66 -4.15 8.00
N PHE A 105 0.67 -4.26 8.04
CA PHE A 105 1.42 -4.15 9.29
C PHE A 105 1.27 -2.76 9.92
N ALA A 106 1.49 -1.70 9.15
CA ALA A 106 1.37 -0.31 9.61
C ALA A 106 -0.05 0.01 10.10
N PHE A 107 -1.07 -0.39 9.34
CA PHE A 107 -2.47 -0.20 9.69
C PHE A 107 -2.83 -0.88 11.03
N ASN A 108 -2.49 -2.15 11.17
CA ASN A 108 -2.78 -2.92 12.38
C ASN A 108 -2.01 -2.39 13.58
N THR A 109 -0.74 -2.08 13.40
CA THR A 109 0.11 -1.49 14.47
C THR A 109 -0.44 -0.15 14.91
N LYS A 110 -0.84 0.73 13.99
CA LYS A 110 -1.42 2.02 14.34
C LYS A 110 -2.74 1.88 15.06
N THR A 111 -3.62 1.02 14.58
CA THR A 111 -5.00 0.91 15.09
C THR A 111 -5.10 0.12 16.38
N LYS A 112 -4.23 -0.86 16.61
CA LYS A 112 -4.24 -1.73 17.78
C LYS A 112 -3.15 -1.42 18.80
N GLY A 113 -1.95 -1.03 18.33
CA GLY A 113 -0.79 -0.75 19.17
C GLY A 113 -0.83 0.64 19.80
N PHE A 114 -1.14 1.67 19.02
CA PHE A 114 -1.15 3.05 19.51
C PHE A 114 -2.52 3.49 20.06
N THR A 115 -2.49 4.51 20.94
CA THR A 115 -3.67 5.13 21.54
C THR A 115 -3.66 6.65 21.32
N GLY A 116 -4.77 7.31 21.61
CA GLY A 116 -4.86 8.77 21.63
C GLY A 116 -4.40 9.43 20.32
N ARG A 117 -3.55 10.44 20.45
CA ARG A 117 -3.06 11.23 19.31
C ARG A 117 -2.15 10.44 18.37
N ALA A 118 -1.34 9.53 18.92
CA ALA A 118 -0.47 8.65 18.14
C ALA A 118 -1.27 7.75 17.17
N LYS A 119 -2.44 7.27 17.62
CA LYS A 119 -3.36 6.51 16.78
C LYS A 119 -4.09 7.38 15.75
N ASN A 120 -4.62 8.53 16.18
CA ASN A 120 -5.66 9.24 15.41
C ASN A 120 -5.11 10.33 14.48
N LYS A 121 -3.96 10.94 14.81
CA LYS A 121 -3.44 12.12 14.11
C LYS A 121 -2.01 11.99 13.61
N ALA A 122 -1.19 11.17 14.28
CA ALA A 122 0.20 11.01 13.93
C ALA A 122 0.39 10.26 12.61
N ASN A 123 1.51 10.52 11.92
CA ASN A 123 2.00 9.65 10.87
C ASN A 123 2.65 8.42 11.50
N ILE A 124 2.46 7.26 10.88
CA ILE A 124 3.25 6.07 11.13
C ILE A 124 4.06 5.74 9.88
N ALA A 125 5.32 5.41 10.09
CA ALA A 125 6.14 4.79 9.07
C ALA A 125 6.70 3.47 9.61
N VAL A 126 6.80 2.50 8.75
CA VAL A 126 7.38 1.18 9.06
C VAL A 126 8.52 0.89 8.10
N MET A 127 9.56 0.28 8.60
CA MET A 127 10.74 -0.11 7.84
C MET A 127 11.05 -1.57 8.12
N GLU A 128 11.20 -2.35 7.07
CA GLU A 128 11.89 -3.63 7.15
C GLU A 128 13.35 -3.40 6.74
N LEU A 129 14.26 -3.74 7.62
CA LEU A 129 15.70 -3.69 7.40
C LEU A 129 16.23 -5.11 7.60
N ASP A 130 16.67 -5.75 6.51
CA ASP A 130 17.19 -7.13 6.50
C ASP A 130 16.27 -8.14 7.19
N GLY A 131 14.97 -7.98 7.06
CA GLY A 131 13.95 -8.85 7.66
C GLY A 131 13.47 -8.42 9.05
N GLU A 132 14.11 -7.45 9.69
CA GLU A 132 13.64 -6.88 10.97
C GLU A 132 12.71 -5.68 10.73
N ILE A 133 11.58 -5.66 11.43
CA ILE A 133 10.63 -4.54 11.37
C ILE A 133 10.99 -3.48 12.40
N LYS A 134 10.99 -2.22 11.95
CA LYS A 134 11.11 -1.02 12.79
C LYS A 134 9.91 -0.10 12.55
N ILE A 135 9.46 0.52 13.63
CA ILE A 135 8.22 1.30 13.67
C ILE A 135 8.54 2.70 14.18
N ALA A 136 8.23 3.71 13.42
CA ALA A 136 8.28 5.10 13.88
C ALA A 136 6.90 5.75 13.80
N ASN A 137 6.62 6.61 14.77
CA ASN A 137 5.39 7.40 14.80
C ASN A 137 5.77 8.86 15.16
N SER A 138 5.15 9.83 14.52
CA SER A 138 5.49 11.24 14.73
C SER A 138 5.17 11.78 16.15
N GLN A 139 4.51 10.98 16.99
CA GLN A 139 4.29 11.26 18.43
C GLN A 139 5.12 10.36 19.34
N LEU A 140 6.11 9.65 18.79
CA LEU A 140 6.99 8.72 19.51
C LEU A 140 8.41 9.30 19.45
N ASN A 141 8.80 10.14 20.39
CA ASN A 141 10.08 10.84 20.37
C ASN A 141 11.04 10.34 21.44
N ASN A 142 10.54 9.99 22.61
CA ASN A 142 11.32 9.49 23.73
C ASN A 142 10.52 8.47 24.54
N GLU A 143 11.16 7.83 25.52
CA GLU A 143 10.54 6.82 26.38
C GLU A 143 9.48 7.39 27.32
N ASP A 144 9.47 8.68 27.55
CA ASP A 144 8.48 9.35 28.39
C ASP A 144 7.17 9.66 27.66
N ASP A 145 7.17 9.60 26.36
CA ASP A 145 5.97 9.83 25.57
C ASP A 145 4.87 8.82 25.89
N ALA A 146 3.64 9.30 25.95
CA ALA A 146 2.46 8.45 26.13
C ALA A 146 2.33 7.40 25.00
N ALA A 147 2.81 7.70 23.80
CA ALA A 147 2.84 6.79 22.67
C ALA A 147 3.75 5.57 22.93
N TYR A 148 4.87 5.76 23.64
CA TYR A 148 5.78 4.69 24.02
C TYR A 148 5.27 3.90 25.23
N LYS A 149 4.90 4.59 26.32
CA LYS A 149 4.46 3.97 27.58
C LYS A 149 3.19 3.14 27.43
N ASN A 150 2.26 3.57 26.56
CA ASN A 150 0.96 2.92 26.39
C ASN A 150 0.86 2.09 25.12
N PHE A 151 1.98 1.74 24.47
CA PHE A 151 1.96 0.88 23.29
C PHE A 151 1.53 -0.54 23.68
N LYS A 152 0.55 -1.07 22.96
CA LYS A 152 -0.08 -2.36 23.26
C LYS A 152 0.58 -3.52 22.52
N TYR A 153 1.75 -3.94 22.98
CA TYR A 153 2.55 -5.02 22.37
C TYR A 153 1.73 -6.31 22.17
N ASP A 154 0.98 -6.74 23.19
CA ASP A 154 0.22 -7.99 23.13
C ASP A 154 -0.88 -7.95 22.06
N GLU A 155 -1.54 -6.82 21.90
CA GLU A 155 -2.57 -6.63 20.88
C GLU A 155 -1.99 -6.69 19.46
N VAL A 156 -0.80 -6.12 19.27
CA VAL A 156 -0.10 -6.17 17.97
C VAL A 156 0.42 -7.58 17.72
N ASN A 157 1.08 -8.20 18.68
CA ASN A 157 1.68 -9.52 18.52
C ASN A 157 0.65 -10.61 18.21
N LYS A 158 -0.54 -10.58 18.84
CA LYS A 158 -1.65 -11.50 18.51
C LYS A 158 -2.05 -11.49 17.03
N LEU A 159 -1.92 -10.34 16.35
CA LEU A 159 -2.29 -10.23 14.94
C LEU A 159 -1.24 -10.85 14.00
N PHE A 160 -0.03 -11.05 14.49
CA PHE A 160 1.11 -11.50 13.69
C PHE A 160 1.70 -12.83 14.14
N GLU A 161 1.06 -13.54 15.09
CA GLU A 161 1.53 -14.84 15.63
C GLU A 161 1.84 -15.89 14.55
N ASN A 162 1.14 -15.86 13.42
CA ASN A 162 1.31 -16.82 12.32
C ASN A 162 1.97 -16.20 11.07
N LYS A 163 2.61 -15.02 11.21
CA LYS A 163 3.31 -14.35 10.10
C LYS A 163 4.82 -14.43 10.32
N SER A 164 5.57 -14.27 9.25
CA SER A 164 7.05 -14.24 9.28
C SER A 164 7.64 -13.05 10.04
N ILE A 165 6.79 -12.12 10.48
CA ILE A 165 7.17 -10.98 11.30
C ILE A 165 7.43 -11.49 12.72
N GLY A 166 8.65 -11.29 13.24
CA GLY A 166 9.02 -11.64 14.59
C GLY A 166 8.18 -10.91 15.66
N LYS A 167 8.33 -11.34 16.91
CA LYS A 167 7.64 -10.69 18.03
C LYS A 167 8.05 -9.23 18.15
N ILE A 168 7.05 -8.34 18.15
CA ILE A 168 7.25 -6.90 18.34
C ILE A 168 7.52 -6.60 19.81
N THR A 169 8.64 -5.94 20.07
CA THR A 169 9.13 -5.52 21.38
C THR A 169 9.40 -4.00 21.39
N LYS A 170 9.93 -3.50 22.49
CA LYS A 170 10.37 -2.10 22.58
C LYS A 170 11.43 -1.73 21.56
N ASP A 171 12.31 -2.66 21.21
CA ASP A 171 13.42 -2.47 20.28
C ASP A 171 12.95 -2.25 18.82
N ASN A 172 11.70 -2.57 18.53
CA ASN A 172 11.10 -2.28 17.25
C ASN A 172 10.57 -0.83 17.14
N LEU A 173 10.40 -0.13 18.28
CA LEU A 173 9.95 1.26 18.30
C LEU A 173 11.16 2.21 18.15
N VAL A 174 11.16 3.00 17.08
CA VAL A 174 12.26 3.94 16.80
C VAL A 174 11.92 5.31 17.38
N LEU A 175 12.75 5.74 18.33
CA LEU A 175 12.69 7.05 18.97
C LEU A 175 13.50 8.09 18.21
N GLN A 176 13.28 9.35 18.51
CA GLN A 176 14.10 10.44 17.98
C GLN A 176 15.49 10.37 18.60
N LYS A 177 16.54 10.55 17.78
CA LYS A 177 17.91 10.69 18.27
C LYS A 177 18.16 12.09 18.83
N GLU A 178 18.98 12.17 19.85
CA GLU A 178 19.45 13.47 20.41
C GLU A 178 20.30 14.24 19.38
N THR A 179 21.08 13.54 18.59
CA THR A 179 21.92 14.13 17.53
C THR A 179 21.56 13.49 16.19
N ALA A 180 20.93 14.26 15.31
CA ALA A 180 20.60 13.84 13.97
C ALA A 180 21.83 13.85 13.05
N GLU A 181 21.97 12.83 12.22
CA GLU A 181 23.01 12.74 11.20
C GLU A 181 22.62 13.50 9.92
N PHE A 182 21.30 13.53 9.63
CA PHE A 182 20.78 14.16 8.43
C PHE A 182 20.10 15.49 8.74
N LYS A 183 20.27 16.44 7.82
CA LYS A 183 19.63 17.74 7.93
C LYS A 183 18.19 17.66 7.44
N THR A 184 17.27 18.09 8.29
CA THR A 184 15.88 18.34 7.93
C THR A 184 15.71 19.81 7.55
N ILE A 185 14.68 20.10 6.74
CA ILE A 185 14.27 21.46 6.43
C ILE A 185 12.92 21.75 7.09
N GLU A 186 12.71 22.99 7.49
CA GLU A 186 11.39 23.40 7.94
C GLU A 186 10.40 23.39 6.76
N VAL A 187 9.22 22.83 7.00
CA VAL A 187 8.11 22.87 6.05
C VAL A 187 6.94 23.59 6.72
N GLY A 188 6.68 24.80 6.27
CA GLY A 188 5.80 25.72 6.99
C GLY A 188 6.47 26.23 8.28
N SER A 189 5.77 26.15 9.41
CA SER A 189 6.27 26.56 10.75
C SER A 189 6.70 25.38 11.63
N HIS A 190 6.92 24.20 11.05
CA HIS A 190 7.19 22.97 11.80
C HIS A 190 8.57 22.41 11.48
N SER A 191 9.38 22.16 12.51
CA SER A 191 10.55 21.30 12.43
C SER A 191 10.14 19.87 12.04
N ARG A 192 10.92 19.24 11.17
CA ARG A 192 10.65 17.91 10.63
C ARG A 192 11.54 16.80 11.20
N GLU A 193 12.31 17.11 12.22
CA GLU A 193 13.17 16.14 12.90
C GLU A 193 12.39 15.02 13.58
N MET A 194 11.15 15.31 13.97
CA MET A 194 10.24 14.35 14.61
C MET A 194 9.39 13.54 13.61
N ASP A 195 9.57 13.76 12.31
CA ASP A 195 8.85 12.99 11.31
C ASP A 195 9.26 11.52 11.37
N SER A 196 8.28 10.63 11.21
CA SER A 196 8.48 9.18 11.35
C SER A 196 9.52 8.64 10.38
N GLU A 197 9.53 9.15 9.15
CA GLU A 197 10.48 8.74 8.11
C GLU A 197 11.91 9.17 8.45
N ALA A 198 12.10 10.39 8.96
CA ALA A 198 13.41 10.88 9.36
C ALA A 198 14.02 9.99 10.46
N LYS A 199 13.24 9.63 11.47
CA LYS A 199 13.68 8.71 12.54
C LYS A 199 14.13 7.36 12.01
N LEU A 200 13.40 6.78 11.04
CA LEU A 200 13.76 5.49 10.44
C LEU A 200 15.08 5.57 9.68
N PHE A 201 15.33 6.64 8.92
CA PHE A 201 16.61 6.82 8.23
C PHE A 201 17.77 7.10 9.20
N GLU A 202 17.53 7.82 10.28
CA GLU A 202 18.50 7.99 11.36
C GLU A 202 18.87 6.66 12.04
N TYR A 203 17.87 5.80 12.27
CA TYR A 203 18.09 4.44 12.78
C TYR A 203 18.90 3.61 11.78
N ALA A 204 18.48 3.59 10.52
CA ALA A 204 19.14 2.82 9.47
C ALA A 204 20.60 3.26 9.25
N ALA A 205 20.90 4.55 9.46
CA ALA A 205 22.26 5.06 9.36
C ALA A 205 23.21 4.38 10.36
N ASP A 206 22.76 4.10 11.58
CA ASP A 206 23.61 3.43 12.56
C ASP A 206 24.00 2.01 12.13
N ILE A 207 23.06 1.31 11.50
CA ILE A 207 23.31 -0.02 10.95
C ILE A 207 24.24 0.06 9.74
N ALA A 208 23.99 0.99 8.82
CA ALA A 208 24.74 1.14 7.58
C ALA A 208 26.23 1.56 7.80
N LYS A 209 26.57 2.02 9.00
CA LYS A 209 27.98 2.31 9.39
C LYS A 209 28.88 1.07 9.44
N ASP A 210 28.31 -0.11 9.46
CA ASP A 210 29.09 -1.37 9.40
C ASP A 210 29.70 -1.61 8.02
N GLY A 211 29.30 -0.83 7.00
CA GLY A 211 29.81 -0.87 5.62
C GLY A 211 29.33 -2.04 4.79
N LYS A 212 28.41 -2.87 5.31
CA LYS A 212 27.84 -4.01 4.57
C LYS A 212 26.73 -3.57 3.63
N GLU A 213 26.34 -4.51 2.77
CA GLU A 213 25.14 -4.38 1.97
C GLU A 213 23.90 -4.64 2.85
N HIS A 214 22.95 -3.73 2.79
CA HIS A 214 21.66 -3.83 3.48
C HIS A 214 20.52 -3.56 2.52
N THR A 215 19.33 -4.07 2.83
CA THR A 215 18.11 -3.75 2.10
C THR A 215 17.08 -3.15 3.05
N ILE A 216 16.58 -1.98 2.67
CA ILE A 216 15.56 -1.24 3.39
C ILE A 216 14.29 -1.17 2.54
N ASN A 217 13.17 -1.62 3.12
CA ASN A 217 11.84 -1.45 2.56
C ASN A 217 11.02 -0.58 3.52
N THR A 218 10.71 0.65 3.16
CA THR A 218 10.02 1.61 4.02
C THR A 218 8.67 2.01 3.44
N LEU A 219 7.64 1.99 4.28
CA LEU A 219 6.31 2.49 3.94
C LEU A 219 5.93 3.61 4.92
N SER A 220 5.51 4.76 4.38
CA SER A 220 4.89 5.84 5.15
C SER A 220 3.39 5.90 4.87
N GLU A 221 2.58 5.94 5.94
CA GLU A 221 1.12 6.10 5.84
C GLU A 221 0.72 7.39 5.13
N LYS A 222 1.48 8.46 5.32
CA LYS A 222 1.24 9.76 4.69
C LYS A 222 2.20 9.99 3.54
N CYS A 223 1.90 10.98 2.70
CA CYS A 223 2.82 11.47 1.69
C CYS A 223 4.11 11.97 2.35
N MET A 224 5.25 11.58 1.80
CA MET A 224 6.54 12.14 2.23
C MET A 224 6.62 13.63 1.89
N CYS A 225 7.02 14.44 2.86
CA CYS A 225 7.30 15.85 2.63
C CYS A 225 8.69 16.05 2.01
N ASP A 226 8.95 17.23 1.48
CA ASP A 226 10.24 17.57 0.87
C ASP A 226 11.43 17.37 1.82
N SER A 227 11.22 17.61 3.13
CA SER A 227 12.21 17.35 4.16
C SER A 227 12.56 15.86 4.25
N CYS A 228 11.57 14.98 4.34
CA CYS A 228 11.80 13.53 4.42
C CYS A 228 12.40 12.96 3.13
N LEU A 229 12.01 13.48 1.96
CA LEU A 229 12.65 13.16 0.68
C LEU A 229 14.12 13.62 0.66
N GLY A 230 14.39 14.78 1.26
CA GLY A 230 15.75 15.30 1.44
C GLY A 230 16.60 14.41 2.34
N VAL A 231 16.07 13.94 3.46
CA VAL A 231 16.73 12.97 4.36
C VAL A 231 17.03 11.67 3.64
N MET A 232 16.06 11.10 2.92
CA MET A 232 16.27 9.89 2.11
C MET A 232 17.40 10.05 1.09
N LYS A 233 17.45 11.18 0.39
CA LYS A 233 18.54 11.48 -0.58
C LYS A 233 19.90 11.58 0.11
N GLN A 234 19.98 12.25 1.26
CA GLN A 234 21.22 12.33 2.04
C GLN A 234 21.69 10.95 2.48
N PHE A 235 20.77 10.11 2.96
CA PHE A 235 21.04 8.73 3.34
C PHE A 235 21.61 7.91 2.15
N LYS A 236 20.92 7.91 1.01
CA LYS A 236 21.36 7.19 -0.20
C LYS A 236 22.75 7.64 -0.68
N ASN A 237 23.03 8.93 -0.62
CA ASN A 237 24.33 9.47 -1.02
C ASN A 237 25.45 9.06 -0.05
N LYS A 238 25.16 8.97 1.24
CA LYS A 238 26.15 8.63 2.26
C LYS A 238 26.40 7.12 2.36
N TYR A 239 25.36 6.32 2.12
CA TYR A 239 25.41 4.85 2.22
C TYR A 239 25.00 4.19 0.88
N PRO A 240 25.84 4.30 -0.16
CA PRO A 240 25.50 3.82 -1.51
C PRO A 240 25.42 2.30 -1.63
N ASN A 241 25.95 1.57 -0.65
CA ASN A 241 25.86 0.11 -0.52
C ASN A 241 24.50 -0.38 0.04
N VAL A 242 23.65 0.55 0.49
CA VAL A 242 22.32 0.21 1.00
C VAL A 242 21.28 0.34 -0.11
N THR A 243 20.55 -0.75 -0.38
CA THR A 243 19.38 -0.73 -1.26
C THR A 243 18.19 -0.12 -0.51
N VAL A 244 17.67 0.98 -1.04
CA VAL A 244 16.59 1.76 -0.40
C VAL A 244 15.33 1.72 -1.26
N ASN A 245 14.29 1.07 -0.77
CA ASN A 245 12.96 1.03 -1.34
C ASN A 245 11.99 1.79 -0.43
N VAL A 246 11.32 2.81 -0.94
CA VAL A 246 10.45 3.68 -0.16
C VAL A 246 9.16 3.98 -0.89
N VAL A 247 8.04 3.70 -0.24
CA VAL A 247 6.72 4.09 -0.71
C VAL A 247 6.03 4.99 0.31
N SER A 248 5.27 5.94 -0.19
CA SER A 248 4.41 6.80 0.63
C SER A 248 3.06 7.01 -0.03
N ASN A 249 2.06 7.40 0.76
CA ASN A 249 0.74 7.67 0.20
C ASN A 249 0.80 8.77 -0.87
N LYS A 250 0.05 8.60 -1.96
CA LYS A 250 -0.03 9.58 -3.05
C LYS A 250 -0.51 10.94 -2.55
N LYS A 251 0.15 12.02 -2.96
CA LYS A 251 -0.14 13.39 -2.53
C LYS A 251 -1.60 13.80 -2.78
N GLU A 252 -2.15 13.49 -3.95
CA GLU A 252 -3.55 13.79 -4.30
C GLU A 252 -4.56 13.14 -3.36
N ARG A 253 -4.20 11.98 -2.82
CA ARG A 253 -5.04 11.23 -1.88
C ARG A 253 -4.91 11.79 -0.46
N ALA A 254 -3.70 12.23 -0.10
CA ALA A 254 -3.43 12.90 1.16
C ALA A 254 -4.16 14.26 1.24
N GLU A 255 -4.25 15.01 0.15
CA GLU A 255 -4.97 16.29 0.07
C GLU A 255 -6.49 16.10 0.21
N LYS A 256 -7.06 15.06 -0.36
CA LYS A 256 -8.49 14.72 -0.26
C LYS A 256 -8.89 14.13 1.09
N ASN A 257 -7.95 13.48 1.77
CA ASN A 257 -8.18 12.73 3.01
C ASN A 257 -7.19 13.10 4.12
N HIS A 258 -7.00 14.39 4.37
CA HIS A 258 -6.01 14.92 5.32
C HIS A 258 -5.98 14.25 6.71
N ASN A 259 -7.00 13.50 7.06
CA ASN A 259 -7.12 12.91 8.41
C ASN A 259 -7.35 11.39 8.45
N LYS A 260 -7.52 10.70 7.29
CA LYS A 260 -7.97 9.28 7.33
C LYS A 260 -7.52 8.45 6.11
N PRO A 261 -6.21 8.18 5.96
CA PRO A 261 -5.69 7.39 4.82
C PRO A 261 -6.29 5.99 4.71
N TRP A 262 -6.87 5.46 5.79
CA TRP A 262 -7.46 4.12 5.86
C TRP A 262 -8.97 4.07 6.12
N GLU A 263 -9.70 5.19 6.03
CA GLU A 263 -11.17 5.21 6.27
C GLU A 263 -11.97 4.26 5.39
N ASN A 264 -11.52 4.02 4.16
CA ASN A 264 -12.19 3.16 3.20
C ASN A 264 -11.82 1.67 3.33
N ARG A 265 -11.18 1.27 4.43
CA ARG A 265 -10.89 -0.14 4.73
C ARG A 265 -12.00 -0.85 5.51
N LYS A 266 -13.13 -0.17 5.75
CA LYS A 266 -14.31 -0.78 6.37
C LYS A 266 -15.13 -1.55 5.37
#